data_6834cb49d13cdaf9f7e6457dd33656c5
#
_entry.id   6834cb49d13cdaf9f7e6457dd33656c5
#
_cell.length_a   1.000
_cell.length_b   1.000
_cell.length_c   1.000
_cell.angle_alpha   90.00
_cell.angle_beta   90.00
_cell.angle_gamma   90.00
#
_symmetry.space_group_name_H-M   'P 1'
#
loop_
_entity.id
_entity.type
_entity.pdbx_description
1 polymer ?
#
loop_
_entity_poly.entity_id
_entity_poly.type
_entity_poly.pdbx_seq_one_letter_code
_entity_poly.pdbx_strand_id
1 'polypeptide(L)'
;MVYYSILAVIVAYILYMLIRQGIANYKREKSIEELRDKWQAALVDEKQTREIIMGLVKSTYGESTVNAIEMNIYTEGMPNFLVKLALGRPQQVQSAVFRGATTERWHYKTLTLTFQNGRLIGWEDNNDNTRKAGI
;
A
#
# COMPACT_ATOMS: atom_id res chain seq x y z
N MET A 1 30.68 22.02 -55.42
CA MET A 1 31.06 22.61 -54.09
C MET A 1 29.87 22.78 -53.17
N VAL A 2 28.76 23.41 -53.57
CA VAL A 2 27.59 23.69 -52.72
C VAL A 2 26.87 22.42 -52.22
N TYR A 3 26.80 21.35 -52.97
CA TYR A 3 26.15 20.09 -52.59
C TYR A 3 26.87 19.37 -51.43
N TYR A 4 28.21 19.41 -51.37
CA TYR A 4 28.98 18.79 -50.31
C TYR A 4 28.82 19.53 -48.97
N SER A 5 28.64 20.83 -48.99
CA SER A 5 28.41 21.63 -47.79
C SER A 5 27.01 21.37 -47.20
N ILE A 6 25.99 21.22 -48.04
CA ILE A 6 24.63 20.89 -47.61
C ILE A 6 24.58 19.47 -46.99
N LEU A 7 25.26 18.52 -47.62
CA LEU A 7 25.32 17.14 -47.15
C LEU A 7 26.02 17.04 -45.80
N ALA A 8 27.12 17.80 -45.60
CA ALA A 8 27.83 17.86 -44.32
C ALA A 8 26.96 18.41 -43.20
N VAL A 9 26.13 19.44 -43.44
CA VAL A 9 25.21 20.00 -42.48
C VAL A 9 24.11 18.99 -42.08
N ILE A 10 23.57 18.27 -43.07
CA ILE A 10 22.55 17.25 -42.79
C ILE A 10 23.13 16.12 -41.95
N VAL A 11 24.32 15.63 -42.25
CA VAL A 11 24.98 14.59 -41.46
C VAL A 11 25.27 15.05 -40.03
N ALA A 12 25.76 16.26 -39.85
CA ALA A 12 25.99 16.84 -38.55
C ALA A 12 24.70 16.97 -37.74
N TYR A 13 23.58 17.35 -38.37
CA TYR A 13 22.28 17.42 -37.73
C TYR A 13 21.75 16.05 -37.28
N ILE A 14 21.89 15.03 -38.13
CA ILE A 14 21.51 13.66 -37.78
C ILE A 14 22.33 13.12 -36.61
N LEU A 15 23.66 13.33 -36.63
CA LEU A 15 24.53 12.96 -35.51
C LEU A 15 24.14 13.68 -34.22
N TYR A 16 23.86 14.96 -34.28
CA TYR A 16 23.37 15.71 -33.10
C TYR A 16 22.06 15.15 -32.53
N MET A 17 21.10 14.82 -33.41
CA MET A 17 19.82 14.19 -32.99
C MET A 17 20.04 12.83 -32.33
N LEU A 18 20.91 11.98 -32.87
CA LEU A 18 21.23 10.67 -32.31
C LEU A 18 21.89 10.79 -30.93
N ILE A 19 22.83 11.69 -30.76
CA ILE A 19 23.50 11.95 -29.47
C ILE A 19 22.49 12.47 -28.45
N ARG A 20 21.62 13.39 -28.84
CA ARG A 20 20.58 13.93 -27.97
C ARG A 20 19.58 12.87 -27.49
N GLN A 21 19.16 11.94 -28.37
CA GLN A 21 18.31 10.82 -28.02
C GLN A 21 19.02 9.83 -27.07
N GLY A 22 20.30 9.54 -27.33
CA GLY A 22 21.11 8.68 -26.44
C GLY A 22 21.21 9.22 -25.02
N ILE A 23 21.47 10.51 -24.87
CA ILE A 23 21.56 11.19 -23.56
C ILE A 23 20.19 11.18 -22.84
N ALA A 24 19.08 11.38 -23.56
CA ALA A 24 17.75 11.37 -22.98
C ALA A 24 17.36 9.97 -22.48
N ASN A 25 17.70 8.91 -23.23
CA ASN A 25 17.45 7.53 -22.84
C ASN A 25 18.31 7.12 -21.62
N TYR A 26 19.59 7.48 -21.62
CA TYR A 26 20.49 7.22 -20.48
C TYR A 26 19.99 7.86 -19.18
N LYS A 27 19.50 9.11 -19.23
CA LYS A 27 18.90 9.77 -18.07
C LYS A 27 17.65 9.08 -17.56
N ARG A 28 16.82 8.53 -18.45
CA ARG A 28 15.60 7.79 -18.07
C ARG A 28 15.94 6.46 -17.38
N GLU A 29 16.89 5.70 -17.90
CA GLU A 29 17.33 4.44 -17.28
C GLU A 29 17.89 4.67 -15.88
N LYS A 30 18.74 5.67 -15.72
CA LYS A 30 19.31 6.00 -14.40
C LYS A 30 18.26 6.41 -13.38
N SER A 31 17.24 7.19 -13.78
CA SER A 31 16.13 7.55 -12.88
C SER A 31 15.24 6.36 -12.51
N ILE A 32 15.09 5.37 -13.39
CA ILE A 32 14.35 4.13 -13.10
C ILE A 32 15.12 3.26 -12.10
N GLU A 33 16.44 3.16 -12.23
CA GLU A 33 17.29 2.44 -11.27
C GLU A 33 17.25 3.08 -9.88
N GLU A 34 17.40 4.39 -9.78
CA GLU A 34 17.30 5.12 -8.50
C GLU A 34 15.92 4.95 -7.84
N LEU A 35 14.84 4.95 -8.62
CA LEU A 35 13.49 4.67 -8.10
C LEU A 35 13.37 3.23 -7.62
N ARG A 36 13.92 2.26 -8.34
CA ARG A 36 13.92 0.85 -7.95
C ARG A 36 14.65 0.65 -6.62
N ASP A 37 15.83 1.26 -6.47
CA ASP A 37 16.63 1.14 -5.25
C ASP A 37 15.92 1.77 -4.05
N LYS A 38 15.29 2.93 -4.23
CA LYS A 38 14.45 3.55 -3.19
C LYS A 38 13.24 2.70 -2.81
N TRP A 39 12.59 2.07 -3.78
CA TRP A 39 11.49 1.14 -3.54
C TRP A 39 11.94 -0.09 -2.76
N GLN A 40 13.07 -0.66 -3.13
CA GLN A 40 13.64 -1.82 -2.44
C GLN A 40 14.05 -1.49 -1.01
N ALA A 41 14.69 -0.34 -0.79
CA ALA A 41 15.06 0.14 0.53
C ALA A 41 13.81 0.37 1.42
N ALA A 42 12.75 0.98 0.86
CA ALA A 42 11.49 1.19 1.59
C ALA A 42 10.78 -0.13 1.96
N LEU A 43 10.81 -1.13 1.08
CA LEU A 43 10.25 -2.46 1.37
C LEU A 43 11.02 -3.22 2.47
N VAL A 44 12.35 -3.05 2.52
CA VAL A 44 13.18 -3.64 3.58
C VAL A 44 12.86 -3.00 4.93
N ASP A 45 12.75 -1.67 4.97
CA ASP A 45 12.38 -0.92 6.17
C ASP A 45 10.98 -1.28 6.68
N GLU A 46 10.01 -1.46 5.79
CA GLU A 46 8.66 -1.91 6.15
C GLU A 46 8.67 -3.31 6.79
N LYS A 47 9.44 -4.25 6.25
CA LYS A 47 9.58 -5.60 6.82
C LYS A 47 10.22 -5.57 8.20
N GLN A 48 11.30 -4.83 8.38
CA GLN A 48 11.96 -4.70 9.68
C GLN A 48 11.03 -4.08 10.72
N THR A 49 10.32 -3.03 10.35
CA THR A 49 9.32 -2.40 11.23
C THR A 49 8.22 -3.38 11.61
N ARG A 50 7.72 -4.18 10.67
CA ARG A 50 6.71 -5.21 10.94
C ARG A 50 7.22 -6.27 11.92
N GLU A 51 8.44 -6.77 11.75
CA GLU A 51 9.05 -7.76 12.66
C GLU A 51 9.19 -7.23 14.09
N ILE A 52 9.61 -5.98 14.25
CA ILE A 52 9.70 -5.32 15.57
C ILE A 52 8.32 -5.23 16.22
N ILE A 53 7.31 -4.79 15.47
CA ILE A 53 5.92 -4.69 15.95
C ILE A 53 5.39 -6.06 16.35
N MET A 54 5.61 -7.09 15.52
CA MET A 54 5.19 -8.47 15.84
C MET A 54 5.89 -9.02 17.08
N GLY A 55 7.16 -8.70 17.29
CA GLY A 55 7.88 -9.01 18.52
C GLY A 55 7.25 -8.38 19.76
N LEU A 56 6.86 -7.10 19.68
CA LEU A 56 6.16 -6.39 20.75
C LEU A 56 4.75 -6.97 21.00
N VAL A 57 4.02 -7.32 19.96
CA VAL A 57 2.71 -7.98 20.07
C VAL A 57 2.86 -9.33 20.76
N LYS A 58 3.86 -10.14 20.39
CA LYS A 58 4.15 -11.42 21.00
C LYS A 58 4.42 -11.30 22.50
N SER A 59 5.21 -10.32 22.91
CA SER A 59 5.54 -10.09 24.32
C SER A 59 4.37 -9.59 25.15
N THR A 60 3.44 -8.82 24.55
CA THR A 60 2.33 -8.18 25.26
C THR A 60 1.05 -9.01 25.23
N TYR A 61 0.73 -9.64 24.10
CA TYR A 61 -0.54 -10.35 23.86
C TYR A 61 -0.38 -11.87 23.70
N GLY A 62 0.85 -12.37 23.64
CA GLY A 62 1.15 -13.78 23.49
C GLY A 62 1.23 -14.25 22.03
N GLU A 63 1.72 -15.48 21.87
CA GLU A 63 1.99 -16.10 20.57
C GLU A 63 0.71 -16.43 19.79
N SER A 64 -0.39 -16.75 20.49
CA SER A 64 -1.70 -17.01 19.88
C SER A 64 -2.23 -15.79 19.10
N THR A 65 -1.98 -14.59 19.61
CA THR A 65 -2.37 -13.34 18.94
C THR A 65 -1.54 -13.09 17.69
N VAL A 66 -0.25 -13.40 17.72
CA VAL A 66 0.64 -13.29 16.55
C VAL A 66 0.15 -14.25 15.45
N ASN A 67 -0.12 -15.51 15.79
CA ASN A 67 -0.65 -16.50 14.84
C ASN A 67 -2.00 -16.06 14.24
N ALA A 68 -2.90 -15.48 15.04
CA ALA A 68 -4.16 -14.93 14.57
C ALA A 68 -3.95 -13.81 13.55
N ILE A 69 -3.00 -12.89 13.81
CA ILE A 69 -2.66 -11.80 12.89
C ILE A 69 -2.10 -12.34 11.57
N GLU A 70 -1.18 -13.31 11.62
CA GLU A 70 -0.59 -13.92 10.44
C GLU A 70 -1.61 -14.68 9.58
N MET A 71 -2.61 -15.29 10.22
CA MET A 71 -3.71 -15.97 9.55
C MET A 71 -4.85 -15.04 9.13
N ASN A 72 -4.72 -13.71 9.33
CA ASN A 72 -5.77 -12.72 9.10
C ASN A 72 -7.07 -13.02 9.88
N ILE A 73 -6.95 -13.61 11.06
CA ILE A 73 -8.08 -13.89 11.95
C ILE A 73 -8.29 -12.70 12.88
N TYR A 74 -9.54 -12.29 13.00
CA TYR A 74 -9.98 -11.23 13.91
C TYR A 74 -11.12 -11.77 14.80
N THR A 75 -11.15 -11.32 16.03
CA THR A 75 -12.14 -11.78 17.03
C THR A 75 -12.76 -10.57 17.73
N GLU A 76 -13.98 -10.77 18.24
CA GLU A 76 -14.64 -9.76 19.06
C GLU A 76 -13.78 -9.35 20.26
N GLY A 77 -13.76 -8.06 20.60
CA GLY A 77 -12.91 -7.47 21.63
C GLY A 77 -11.47 -7.18 21.20
N MET A 78 -11.04 -7.60 20.00
CA MET A 78 -9.69 -7.31 19.51
C MET A 78 -9.48 -5.80 19.32
N PRO A 79 -8.36 -5.23 19.80
CA PRO A 79 -8.02 -3.83 19.55
C PRO A 79 -7.89 -3.50 18.06
N ASN A 80 -8.35 -2.32 17.67
CA ASN A 80 -8.38 -1.88 16.27
C ASN A 80 -6.99 -1.89 15.61
N PHE A 81 -5.92 -1.57 16.34
CA PHE A 81 -4.56 -1.60 15.80
C PHE A 81 -4.09 -3.03 15.45
N LEU A 82 -4.50 -4.06 16.21
CA LEU A 82 -4.20 -5.45 15.90
C LEU A 82 -4.97 -5.93 14.65
N VAL A 83 -6.23 -5.52 14.53
CA VAL A 83 -7.03 -5.78 13.33
C VAL A 83 -6.41 -5.11 12.10
N LYS A 84 -5.93 -3.88 12.23
CA LYS A 84 -5.21 -3.18 11.16
C LYS A 84 -3.89 -3.86 10.80
N LEU A 85 -3.21 -4.48 11.77
CA LEU A 85 -1.99 -5.23 11.54
C LEU A 85 -2.27 -6.53 10.78
N ALA A 86 -3.42 -7.19 11.03
CA ALA A 86 -3.88 -8.39 10.35
C ALA A 86 -4.39 -8.12 8.93
N LEU A 87 -5.33 -7.20 8.78
CA LEU A 87 -6.06 -6.96 7.53
C LEU A 87 -5.51 -5.81 6.67
N GLY A 88 -4.53 -5.04 7.19
CA GLY A 88 -4.02 -3.85 6.53
C GLY A 88 -4.92 -2.62 6.70
N ARG A 89 -4.72 -1.62 5.85
CA ARG A 89 -5.48 -0.37 5.90
C ARG A 89 -6.88 -0.55 5.30
N PRO A 90 -7.96 -0.08 5.98
CA PRO A 90 -9.29 -0.05 5.40
C PRO A 90 -9.36 0.96 4.24
N GLN A 91 -10.29 0.76 3.31
CA GLN A 91 -10.54 1.67 2.20
C GLN A 91 -11.20 2.98 2.68
N GLN A 92 -12.07 2.87 3.67
CA GLN A 92 -12.77 4.01 4.25
C GLN A 92 -12.99 3.79 5.74
N VAL A 93 -12.87 4.87 6.51
CA VAL A 93 -13.17 4.90 7.95
C VAL A 93 -14.26 5.94 8.19
N GLN A 94 -15.33 5.52 8.84
CA GLN A 94 -16.38 6.40 9.33
C GLN A 94 -16.32 6.40 10.85
N SER A 95 -16.26 7.57 11.48
CA SER A 95 -16.22 7.71 12.93
C SER A 95 -17.39 8.54 13.41
N ALA A 96 -18.02 8.11 14.49
CA ALA A 96 -19.10 8.82 15.17
C ALA A 96 -18.89 8.76 16.68
N VAL A 97 -19.20 9.85 17.37
CA VAL A 97 -19.17 9.91 18.83
C VAL A 97 -20.59 10.11 19.33
N PHE A 98 -21.06 9.20 20.17
CA PHE A 98 -22.38 9.28 20.79
C PHE A 98 -22.30 8.93 22.27
N ARG A 99 -22.81 9.83 23.14
CA ARG A 99 -22.83 9.66 24.59
C ARG A 99 -21.46 9.29 25.20
N GLY A 100 -20.38 9.86 24.67
CA GLY A 100 -19.01 9.59 25.15
C GLY A 100 -18.38 8.30 24.63
N ALA A 101 -19.08 7.50 23.84
CA ALA A 101 -18.52 6.35 23.14
C ALA A 101 -18.14 6.71 21.70
N THR A 102 -16.93 6.36 21.29
CA THR A 102 -16.47 6.50 19.92
C THR A 102 -16.75 5.20 19.18
N THR A 103 -17.51 5.30 18.09
CA THR A 103 -17.79 4.18 17.19
C THR A 103 -17.10 4.43 15.86
N GLU A 104 -16.36 3.45 15.36
CA GLU A 104 -15.69 3.50 14.06
C GLU A 104 -16.20 2.35 13.19
N ARG A 105 -16.54 2.66 11.92
CA ARG A 105 -16.82 1.67 10.88
C ARG A 105 -15.70 1.68 9.86
N TRP A 106 -15.05 0.54 9.71
CA TRP A 106 -13.95 0.34 8.79
C TRP A 106 -14.42 -0.50 7.61
N HIS A 107 -14.42 0.10 6.42
CA HIS A 107 -14.85 -0.55 5.20
C HIS A 107 -13.63 -1.12 4.46
N TYR A 108 -13.65 -2.42 4.28
CA TYR A 108 -12.77 -3.16 3.37
C TYR A 108 -13.54 -3.57 2.13
N LYS A 109 -12.87 -4.14 1.12
CA LYS A 109 -13.50 -4.52 -0.15
C LYS A 109 -14.69 -5.49 0.02
N THR A 110 -14.54 -6.48 0.89
CA THR A 110 -15.53 -7.55 1.11
C THR A 110 -16.11 -7.56 2.51
N LEU A 111 -15.66 -6.67 3.39
CA LEU A 111 -15.91 -6.74 4.82
C LEU A 111 -16.09 -5.34 5.41
N THR A 112 -17.03 -5.19 6.31
CA THR A 112 -17.17 -4.00 7.15
C THR A 112 -17.03 -4.38 8.62
N LEU A 113 -16.09 -3.75 9.31
CA LEU A 113 -15.83 -3.95 10.73
C LEU A 113 -16.37 -2.77 11.54
N THR A 114 -16.96 -3.05 12.68
CA THR A 114 -17.45 -2.02 13.61
C THR A 114 -16.68 -2.12 14.91
N PHE A 115 -16.12 -0.98 15.33
CA PHE A 115 -15.38 -0.84 16.57
C PHE A 115 -16.12 0.11 17.51
N GLN A 116 -16.03 -0.15 18.80
CA GLN A 116 -16.48 0.75 19.86
C GLN A 116 -15.33 0.97 20.85
N ASN A 117 -14.99 2.23 21.08
CA ASN A 117 -13.86 2.62 21.94
C ASN A 117 -12.55 1.88 21.55
N GLY A 118 -12.29 1.72 20.24
CA GLY A 118 -11.08 1.07 19.71
C GLY A 118 -11.07 -0.46 19.81
N ARG A 119 -12.20 -1.12 20.17
CA ARG A 119 -12.32 -2.57 20.19
C ARG A 119 -13.35 -3.06 19.20
N LEU A 120 -13.07 -4.17 18.54
CA LEU A 120 -13.97 -4.81 17.57
C LEU A 120 -15.22 -5.33 18.30
N ILE A 121 -16.40 -4.90 17.85
CA ILE A 121 -17.69 -5.33 18.40
C ILE A 121 -18.52 -6.15 17.40
N GLY A 122 -18.15 -6.14 16.13
CA GLY A 122 -18.87 -6.91 15.11
C GLY A 122 -18.34 -6.66 13.71
N TRP A 123 -18.78 -7.49 12.78
CA TRP A 123 -18.44 -7.38 11.36
C TRP A 123 -19.57 -7.85 10.46
N GLU A 124 -19.58 -7.34 9.24
CA GLU A 124 -20.54 -7.69 8.19
C GLU A 124 -19.78 -8.06 6.92
N ASP A 125 -20.17 -9.15 6.28
CA ASP A 125 -19.64 -9.51 4.95
C ASP A 125 -20.42 -8.75 3.87
N ASN A 126 -19.74 -7.91 3.10
CA ASN A 126 -20.36 -7.09 2.05
C ASN A 126 -20.84 -7.94 0.86
N ASN A 127 -20.40 -9.20 0.72
CA ASN A 127 -20.86 -10.10 -0.35
C ASN A 127 -22.30 -10.61 -0.16
N ASP A 128 -22.82 -10.59 1.06
CA ASP A 128 -24.19 -11.09 1.33
C ASP A 128 -25.28 -10.10 0.89
N ASN A 129 -24.95 -8.81 0.73
CA ASN A 129 -25.90 -7.79 0.27
C ASN A 129 -26.18 -7.84 -1.24
N THR A 130 -25.32 -8.46 -2.05
CA THR A 130 -25.56 -8.63 -3.49
C THR A 130 -26.54 -9.76 -3.80
N ARG A 131 -26.76 -10.70 -2.88
CA ARG A 131 -27.73 -11.79 -3.05
C ARG A 131 -29.19 -11.37 -2.72
N LYS A 132 -29.38 -10.32 -1.92
CA LYS A 132 -30.74 -9.82 -1.56
C LYS A 132 -31.30 -8.77 -2.50
N ALA A 133 -30.51 -8.20 -3.41
CA ALA A 133 -30.95 -7.22 -4.41
C ALA A 133 -31.33 -7.83 -5.77
N GLY A 134 -31.38 -9.16 -5.88
CA GLY A 134 -31.63 -9.92 -7.11
C GLY A 134 -32.93 -10.75 -7.07
N ILE A 135 -33.99 -10.28 -6.37
CA ILE A 135 -35.34 -10.85 -6.44
C ILE A 135 -36.30 -9.78 -6.91
#